data_f7ada53a385f9ac5c3adc6458a9fa99b
#
_entry.id   f7ada53a385f9ac5c3adc6458a9fa99b
#
_cell.length_a   1.000
_cell.length_b   1.000
_cell.length_c   1.000
_cell.angle_alpha   90.00
_cell.angle_beta   90.00
_cell.angle_gamma   90.00
#
_symmetry.space_group_name_H-M   'P 1'
#
loop_
_entity.id
_entity.type
_entity.pdbx_description
1 polymer ?
#
loop_
_entity_poly.entity_id
_entity_poly.type
_entity_poly.pdbx_seq_one_letter_code
_entity_poly.pdbx_strand_id
1 'polypeptide(L)'
;MLTQYNNQFGALTVSKQIIDQIVEHAFESVEGRLWLANYKGAVSDVLVKIGGFDAIAEKKVEMNDGKLYLRLYVVSRLGESIAENCGTVMERIARDVTEMLEIPLDNIEIVVTGAVSKNRNIVKRELTLDFRDMLNNRKIRL
;
A
#
# COMPACT_ATOMS: atom_id res chain seq x y z
N MET A 1 7.23 -16.81 -1.35
CA MET A 1 8.11 -16.26 -0.30
C MET A 1 8.73 -15.00 -0.80
N LEU A 2 8.52 -13.94 -0.09
CA LEU A 2 8.94 -12.64 -0.54
C LEU A 2 10.22 -12.19 0.11
N THR A 3 10.32 -12.38 1.39
CA THR A 3 11.42 -11.88 2.17
C THR A 3 11.79 -12.87 3.24
N GLN A 4 13.07 -12.99 3.48
CA GLN A 4 13.57 -13.81 4.55
C GLN A 4 14.20 -12.89 5.58
N TYR A 5 13.69 -12.95 6.78
CA TYR A 5 14.15 -12.13 7.88
C TYR A 5 14.95 -13.00 8.82
N ASN A 6 16.24 -12.71 8.93
CA ASN A 6 17.13 -13.47 9.81
C ASN A 6 17.33 -12.74 11.12
N ASN A 7 17.18 -13.46 12.19
CA ASN A 7 17.44 -12.93 13.53
C ASN A 7 18.12 -14.00 14.36
N GLN A 8 18.33 -13.72 15.63
CA GLN A 8 19.00 -14.68 16.51
C GLN A 8 18.25 -15.99 16.70
N PHE A 9 17.01 -16.04 16.33
CA PHE A 9 16.19 -17.25 16.46
C PHE A 9 16.10 -18.01 15.15
N GLY A 10 16.83 -17.56 14.12
CA GLY A 10 16.80 -18.18 12.82
C GLY A 10 16.14 -17.29 11.78
N ALA A 11 15.73 -17.91 10.70
CA ALA A 11 15.13 -17.19 9.59
C ALA A 11 13.62 -17.15 9.75
N LEU A 12 13.05 -15.97 9.67
CA LEU A 12 11.62 -15.80 9.57
C LEU A 12 11.29 -15.46 8.14
N THR A 13 10.26 -16.09 7.63
CA THR A 13 9.83 -15.90 6.26
C THR A 13 8.47 -15.23 6.26
N VAL A 14 8.37 -14.13 5.53
CA VAL A 14 7.10 -13.45 5.35
C VAL A 14 6.59 -13.82 3.97
N SER A 15 5.44 -14.45 3.94
CA SER A 15 4.84 -14.90 2.70
C SER A 15 4.30 -13.70 1.89
N LYS A 16 4.57 -13.72 0.60
CA LYS A 16 3.99 -12.74 -0.30
C LYS A 16 2.46 -12.75 -0.18
N GLN A 17 1.89 -13.93 -0.06
CA GLN A 17 0.45 -14.09 0.07
C GLN A 17 -0.12 -13.35 1.27
N ILE A 18 0.56 -13.43 2.40
CA ILE A 18 0.10 -12.76 3.62
C ILE A 18 0.16 -11.24 3.44
N ILE A 19 1.26 -10.74 2.87
CA ILE A 19 1.38 -9.30 2.62
C ILE A 19 0.31 -8.85 1.63
N ASP A 20 0.09 -9.62 0.57
CA ASP A 20 -0.95 -9.28 -0.41
C ASP A 20 -2.32 -9.22 0.24
N GLN A 21 -2.63 -10.16 1.14
CA GLN A 21 -3.90 -10.16 1.83
C GLN A 21 -4.06 -8.96 2.76
N ILE A 22 -3.00 -8.60 3.45
CA ILE A 22 -3.02 -7.42 4.32
C ILE A 22 -3.29 -6.16 3.50
N VAL A 23 -2.61 -6.03 2.36
CA VAL A 23 -2.79 -4.87 1.49
C VAL A 23 -4.19 -4.84 0.91
N GLU A 24 -4.69 -5.97 0.40
CA GLU A 24 -6.04 -6.04 -0.14
C GLU A 24 -7.08 -5.67 0.90
N HIS A 25 -6.92 -6.19 2.10
CA HIS A 25 -7.85 -5.90 3.18
C HIS A 25 -7.85 -4.41 3.52
N ALA A 26 -6.67 -3.79 3.52
CA ALA A 26 -6.57 -2.36 3.78
C ALA A 26 -7.27 -1.54 2.71
N PHE A 27 -7.21 -1.98 1.46
CA PHE A 27 -7.83 -1.25 0.37
C PHE A 27 -9.34 -1.42 0.31
N GLU A 28 -9.91 -2.39 1.01
CA GLU A 28 -11.37 -2.53 1.10
C GLU A 28 -12.01 -1.28 1.68
N SER A 29 -11.35 -0.64 2.61
CA SER A 29 -11.91 0.55 3.26
C SER A 29 -11.94 1.78 2.36
N VAL A 30 -11.20 1.74 1.26
CA VAL A 30 -11.17 2.85 0.31
C VAL A 30 -11.61 2.41 -1.09
N GLU A 31 -12.39 1.34 -1.15
CA GLU A 31 -12.89 0.83 -2.41
C GLU A 31 -13.63 1.90 -3.19
N GLY A 32 -13.33 2.00 -4.47
CA GLY A 32 -13.93 3.02 -5.33
C GLY A 32 -13.27 4.38 -5.24
N ARG A 33 -12.30 4.55 -4.35
CA ARG A 33 -11.64 5.84 -4.16
C ARG A 33 -10.13 5.78 -4.38
N LEU A 34 -9.55 4.61 -4.19
CA LEU A 34 -8.11 4.41 -4.35
C LEU A 34 -7.88 3.01 -4.89
N TRP A 35 -7.03 2.87 -5.89
CA TRP A 35 -6.75 1.57 -6.51
C TRP A 35 -5.26 1.31 -6.53
N LEU A 36 -4.90 0.06 -6.33
CA LEU A 36 -3.52 -0.37 -6.51
C LEU A 36 -3.16 -0.31 -7.99
N ALA A 37 -1.93 0.08 -8.26
CA ALA A 37 -1.42 0.24 -9.61
C ALA A 37 0.03 -0.21 -9.68
N ASN A 38 0.65 -0.11 -10.84
CA ASN A 38 2.07 -0.30 -10.98
C ASN A 38 2.77 1.07 -10.99
N TYR A 39 4.09 1.05 -11.06
CA TYR A 39 4.86 2.30 -10.99
C TYR A 39 4.63 3.21 -12.18
N LYS A 40 4.05 2.71 -13.26
CA LYS A 40 3.71 3.52 -14.43
C LYS A 40 2.30 4.10 -14.32
N GLY A 41 1.60 3.81 -13.25
CA GLY A 41 0.22 4.25 -13.09
C GLY A 41 -0.76 3.42 -13.87
N ALA A 42 -0.34 2.28 -14.36
CA ALA A 42 -1.24 1.41 -15.10
C ALA A 42 -2.07 0.60 -14.12
N VAL A 43 -3.36 0.72 -14.26
CA VAL A 43 -4.31 -0.12 -13.58
C VAL A 43 -4.96 -0.89 -14.70
N SER A 44 -5.00 -2.17 -14.60
CA SER A 44 -5.46 -3.05 -15.65
C SER A 44 -6.74 -2.52 -16.29
N ASP A 45 -7.67 -2.24 -15.47
CA ASP A 45 -8.84 -1.49 -15.83
C ASP A 45 -9.30 -0.97 -14.50
N VAL A 46 -9.25 0.31 -14.36
CA VAL A 46 -9.64 0.91 -13.11
C VAL A 46 -10.98 0.45 -12.66
N LEU A 47 -11.72 -0.08 -13.57
CA LEU A 47 -13.06 -0.46 -13.28
C LEU A 47 -13.27 -1.92 -13.23
N VAL A 48 -12.36 -2.67 -13.70
CA VAL A 48 -12.44 -4.10 -13.61
C VAL A 48 -11.90 -4.48 -12.28
N LYS A 49 -12.75 -4.68 -11.40
CA LYS A 49 -12.35 -5.08 -10.09
C LYS A 49 -12.21 -6.51 -10.02
N ILE A 50 -11.78 -7.15 -11.01
CA ILE A 50 -11.69 -8.54 -10.98
C ILE A 50 -10.40 -8.89 -10.37
N GLY A 51 -10.30 -10.01 -9.81
CA GLY A 51 -9.14 -10.50 -9.14
C GLY A 51 -7.86 -10.42 -9.93
N GLY A 52 -7.91 -9.74 -11.04
CA GLY A 52 -6.73 -9.51 -11.83
C GLY A 52 -5.91 -8.32 -11.44
N PHE A 53 -6.32 -7.55 -10.46
CA PHE A 53 -5.54 -6.38 -10.10
C PHE A 53 -4.16 -6.77 -9.60
N ASP A 54 -4.01 -7.94 -9.05
CA ASP A 54 -2.72 -8.43 -8.59
C ASP A 54 -1.71 -8.59 -9.72
N ALA A 55 -2.17 -8.80 -10.92
CA ALA A 55 -1.28 -8.96 -12.06
C ALA A 55 -0.66 -7.64 -12.47
N ILE A 56 -1.31 -6.53 -12.13
CA ILE A 56 -0.87 -5.20 -12.50
C ILE A 56 -0.22 -4.48 -11.33
N ALA A 57 -0.77 -4.69 -10.15
CA ALA A 57 -0.30 -3.98 -8.96
C ALA A 57 1.12 -4.40 -8.61
N GLU A 58 1.92 -3.42 -8.29
CA GLU A 58 3.30 -3.65 -7.87
C GLU A 58 3.49 -3.22 -6.43
N LYS A 59 4.27 -4.00 -5.72
CA LYS A 59 4.65 -3.69 -4.35
C LYS A 59 6.13 -3.91 -4.20
N LYS A 60 6.76 -3.07 -3.44
CA LYS A 60 8.13 -3.31 -3.03
C LYS A 60 8.09 -3.62 -1.54
N VAL A 61 8.67 -4.75 -1.17
CA VAL A 61 8.70 -5.17 0.23
C VAL A 61 10.13 -5.50 0.59
N GLU A 62 10.61 -4.91 1.66
CA GLU A 62 11.97 -5.13 2.13
C GLU A 62 11.97 -5.25 3.64
N MET A 63 12.98 -5.97 4.14
CA MET A 63 13.23 -6.00 5.58
C MET A 63 14.50 -5.21 5.85
N ASN A 64 14.36 -4.13 6.60
CA ASN A 64 15.48 -3.25 6.94
C ASN A 64 15.74 -3.35 8.44
N ASP A 65 16.84 -3.98 8.81
CA ASP A 65 17.20 -4.18 10.22
C ASP A 65 16.06 -4.80 11.03
N GLY A 66 15.41 -5.79 10.44
CA GLY A 66 14.32 -6.49 11.10
C GLY A 66 12.98 -5.76 11.08
N LYS A 67 12.90 -4.66 10.35
CA LYS A 67 11.66 -3.88 10.24
C LYS A 67 11.15 -3.94 8.82
N LEU A 68 9.84 -4.00 8.67
CA LEU A 68 9.22 -4.12 7.37
C LEU A 68 9.08 -2.75 6.69
N TYR A 69 9.55 -2.67 5.46
CA TYR A 69 9.36 -1.52 4.59
C TYR A 69 8.46 -1.94 3.43
N LEU A 70 7.49 -1.10 3.13
CA LEU A 70 6.53 -1.40 2.07
C LEU A 70 6.33 -0.17 1.20
N ARG A 71 6.39 -0.36 -0.11
CA ARG A 71 6.04 0.69 -1.07
C ARG A 71 4.92 0.20 -1.96
N LEU A 72 3.90 1.02 -2.11
CA LEU A 72 2.75 0.73 -2.95
C LEU A 72 2.59 1.84 -3.98
N TYR A 73 2.04 1.47 -5.13
CA TYR A 73 1.70 2.42 -6.18
C TYR A 73 0.19 2.43 -6.34
N VAL A 74 -0.39 3.62 -6.42
CA VAL A 74 -1.84 3.75 -6.45
C VAL A 74 -2.27 4.81 -7.45
N VAL A 75 -3.55 4.73 -7.80
CA VAL A 75 -4.25 5.75 -8.56
C VAL A 75 -5.44 6.17 -7.72
N SER A 76 -5.66 7.47 -7.59
CA SER A 76 -6.73 8.02 -6.78
C SER A 76 -7.90 8.44 -7.64
N ARG A 77 -9.11 8.34 -7.11
CA ARG A 77 -10.26 8.91 -7.77
C ARG A 77 -10.18 10.42 -7.67
N LEU A 78 -10.41 11.09 -8.78
CA LEU A 78 -10.40 12.55 -8.81
C LEU A 78 -11.49 13.10 -7.90
N GLY A 79 -11.16 14.07 -7.08
CA GLY A 79 -12.09 14.67 -6.14
C GLY A 79 -12.03 14.09 -4.73
N GLU A 80 -11.31 13.00 -4.56
CA GLU A 80 -11.13 12.39 -3.24
C GLU A 80 -9.91 12.96 -2.54
N SER A 81 -9.93 12.93 -1.22
CA SER A 81 -8.77 13.33 -0.46
C SER A 81 -7.72 12.23 -0.49
N ILE A 82 -6.62 12.49 -1.17
CA ILE A 82 -5.52 11.54 -1.27
C ILE A 82 -4.94 11.27 0.12
N ALA A 83 -4.74 12.32 0.90
CA ALA A 83 -4.15 12.18 2.23
C ALA A 83 -5.02 11.33 3.16
N GLU A 84 -6.31 11.56 3.16
CA GLU A 84 -7.20 10.78 4.01
C GLU A 84 -7.26 9.32 3.60
N ASN A 85 -7.42 9.06 2.32
CA ASN A 85 -7.53 7.68 1.85
C ASN A 85 -6.23 6.91 2.02
N CYS A 86 -5.10 7.54 1.71
CA CYS A 86 -3.81 6.91 1.93
C CYS A 86 -3.54 6.70 3.43
N GLY A 87 -3.93 7.66 4.25
CA GLY A 87 -3.79 7.52 5.70
C GLY A 87 -4.58 6.35 6.23
N THR A 88 -5.80 6.17 5.75
CA THR A 88 -6.63 5.03 6.15
C THR A 88 -5.97 3.71 5.80
N VAL A 89 -5.43 3.61 4.58
CA VAL A 89 -4.74 2.40 4.15
C VAL A 89 -3.51 2.14 5.00
N MET A 90 -2.71 3.17 5.23
CA MET A 90 -1.47 3.04 6.02
C MET A 90 -1.76 2.60 7.45
N GLU A 91 -2.77 3.17 8.09
CA GLU A 91 -3.15 2.78 9.44
C GLU A 91 -3.55 1.33 9.51
N ARG A 92 -4.34 0.88 8.55
CA ARG A 92 -4.80 -0.50 8.53
C ARG A 92 -3.65 -1.46 8.32
N ILE A 93 -2.77 -1.14 7.37
CA ILE A 93 -1.60 -1.99 7.10
C ILE A 93 -0.70 -2.05 8.33
N ALA A 94 -0.43 -0.90 8.94
CA ALA A 94 0.44 -0.85 10.10
C ALA A 94 -0.11 -1.69 11.24
N ARG A 95 -1.41 -1.60 11.46
CA ARG A 95 -2.07 -2.38 12.51
C ARG A 95 -1.98 -3.87 12.23
N ASP A 96 -2.32 -4.27 11.01
CA ASP A 96 -2.34 -5.68 10.66
C ASP A 96 -0.93 -6.28 10.68
N VAL A 97 0.07 -5.54 10.22
CA VAL A 97 1.46 -6.02 10.26
C VAL A 97 1.92 -6.21 11.70
N THR A 98 1.67 -5.24 12.56
CA THR A 98 2.12 -5.34 13.95
C THR A 98 1.36 -6.39 14.73
N GLU A 99 0.06 -6.50 14.52
CA GLU A 99 -0.77 -7.44 15.29
C GLU A 99 -0.71 -8.86 14.76
N MET A 100 -0.72 -9.03 13.44
CA MET A 100 -0.77 -10.35 12.86
C MET A 100 0.60 -10.96 12.65
N LEU A 101 1.55 -10.17 12.22
CA LEU A 101 2.89 -10.69 11.92
C LEU A 101 3.88 -10.45 13.05
N GLU A 102 3.53 -9.58 13.98
CA GLU A 102 4.42 -9.20 15.08
C GLU A 102 5.78 -8.72 14.61
N ILE A 103 5.79 -8.07 13.45
CA ILE A 103 7.00 -7.50 12.87
C ILE A 103 6.92 -5.99 13.01
N PRO A 104 7.98 -5.35 13.49
CA PRO A 104 7.97 -3.89 13.54
C PRO A 104 7.96 -3.29 12.15
N LEU A 105 7.33 -2.16 12.02
CA LEU A 105 7.20 -1.48 10.76
C LEU A 105 8.30 -0.43 10.62
N ASP A 106 9.03 -0.48 9.50
CA ASP A 106 9.99 0.56 9.19
C ASP A 106 9.27 1.77 8.60
N ASN A 107 8.61 1.56 7.49
CA ASN A 107 7.87 2.63 6.84
C ASN A 107 6.93 2.06 5.78
N ILE A 108 5.92 2.85 5.43
CA ILE A 108 5.05 2.58 4.28
C ILE A 108 5.09 3.82 3.41
N GLU A 109 5.41 3.64 2.14
CA GLU A 109 5.33 4.71 1.16
C GLU A 109 4.23 4.39 0.18
N ILE A 110 3.38 5.36 -0.11
CA ILE A 110 2.37 5.23 -1.14
C ILE A 110 2.67 6.25 -2.21
N VAL A 111 2.97 5.77 -3.40
CA VAL A 111 3.26 6.61 -4.55
C VAL A 111 1.98 6.73 -5.35
N VAL A 112 1.40 7.92 -5.37
CA VAL A 112 0.21 8.20 -6.16
C VAL A 112 0.69 8.56 -7.56
N THR A 113 0.35 7.73 -8.53
CA THR A 113 0.84 7.88 -9.89
C THR A 113 -0.13 8.57 -10.82
N GLY A 114 -1.36 8.76 -10.38
CA GLY A 114 -2.35 9.45 -11.20
C GLY A 114 -3.69 9.58 -10.53
N ALA A 115 -4.60 10.25 -11.21
CA ALA A 115 -5.98 10.39 -10.75
C ALA A 115 -6.92 9.98 -11.87
N VAL A 116 -8.03 9.37 -11.50
CA VAL A 116 -9.03 8.86 -12.44
C VAL A 116 -10.27 9.73 -12.37
N SER A 117 -10.68 10.27 -13.51
CA SER A 117 -11.90 11.05 -13.60
C SER A 117 -13.12 10.14 -13.78
N LYS A 118 -14.29 10.73 -13.72
CA LYS A 118 -15.54 10.01 -13.98
C LYS A 118 -15.56 9.31 -15.32
N ASN A 119 -14.86 9.89 -16.30
CA ASN A 119 -14.84 9.33 -17.65
C ASN A 119 -13.74 8.30 -17.83
N ARG A 120 -13.15 7.84 -16.73
CA ARG A 120 -12.13 6.81 -16.74
C ARG A 120 -10.81 7.24 -17.38
N ASN A 121 -10.59 8.54 -17.49
CA ASN A 121 -9.33 9.05 -17.99
C ASN A 121 -8.37 9.17 -16.82
N ILE A 122 -7.15 8.70 -17.02
CA ILE A 122 -6.11 8.81 -16.00
C ILE A 122 -5.27 10.02 -16.29
N VAL A 123 -5.21 10.92 -15.34
CA VAL A 123 -4.33 12.08 -15.42
C VAL A 123 -3.09 11.73 -14.61
N LYS A 124 -1.95 11.77 -15.27
CA LYS A 124 -0.70 11.41 -14.59
C LYS A 124 -0.31 12.49 -13.60
N ARG A 125 0.00 12.04 -12.42
CA ARG A 125 0.45 12.92 -11.36
C ARG A 125 1.22 12.07 -10.36
N GLU A 126 2.37 12.53 -9.96
CA GLU A 126 3.16 11.79 -9.01
C GLU A 126 3.24 12.52 -7.68
N LEU A 127 2.94 11.82 -6.63
CA LEU A 127 2.97 12.33 -5.28
C LEU A 127 3.28 11.14 -4.36
N THR A 128 4.23 11.31 -3.47
CA THR A 128 4.57 10.24 -2.53
C THR A 128 4.17 10.65 -1.13
N LEU A 129 3.46 9.76 -0.45
CA LEU A 129 3.11 9.93 0.95
C LEU A 129 3.85 8.87 1.76
N ASP A 130 4.24 9.25 2.95
CA ASP A 130 5.13 8.50 3.80
C ASP A 130 4.47 8.34 5.16
N PHE A 131 4.39 7.11 5.64
CA PHE A 131 3.71 6.79 6.89
C PHE A 131 4.33 7.53 8.08
N ARG A 132 5.66 7.55 8.16
CA ARG A 132 6.34 8.22 9.26
C ARG A 132 6.03 9.70 9.29
N ASP A 133 6.02 10.32 8.11
CA ASP A 133 5.72 11.72 7.96
C ASP A 133 4.29 12.02 8.39
N MET A 134 3.36 11.21 7.95
CA MET A 134 1.95 11.40 8.29
C MET A 134 1.70 11.16 9.78
N LEU A 135 2.42 10.22 10.37
CA LEU A 135 2.32 9.95 11.79
C LEU A 135 2.87 11.14 12.59
N ASN A 136 4.01 11.67 12.18
CA ASN A 136 4.62 12.82 12.85
C ASN A 136 3.79 14.08 12.73
N ASN A 137 3.08 14.23 11.63
CA ASN A 137 2.22 15.39 11.41
C ASN A 137 0.80 15.17 11.92
N ARG A 138 0.58 14.07 12.64
CA ARG A 138 -0.71 13.73 13.24
C ARG A 138 -1.84 13.60 12.23
N LYS A 139 -1.51 13.26 11.00
CA LYS A 139 -2.53 13.03 9.97
C LYS A 139 -3.11 11.62 10.07
N ILE A 140 -2.41 10.74 10.75
CA ILE A 140 -2.90 9.41 11.07
C ILE A 140 -2.60 9.13 12.54
N ARG A 141 -3.34 8.21 13.12
CA ARG A 141 -3.17 7.82 14.52
C ARG A 141 -3.27 6.31 14.65
N LEU A 142 -2.38 5.78 15.39
CA LEU A 142 -2.40 4.35 15.71
C LEU A 142 -2.82 4.11 17.15
#